data_8146bcb3821f9deae7016d090d8fe376
#
_entry.id   8146bcb3821f9deae7016d090d8fe376
#
_cell.length_a   1.000
_cell.length_b   1.000
_cell.length_c   1.000
_cell.angle_alpha   90.00
_cell.angle_beta   90.00
_cell.angle_gamma   90.00
#
_symmetry.space_group_name_H-M   'P 1'
#
loop_
_entity.id
_entity.type
_entity.pdbx_description
1 polymer ?
#
loop_
_entity_poly.entity_id
_entity_poly.type
_entity_poly.pdbx_seq_one_letter_code
_entity_poly.pdbx_strand_id
1 'polypeptide(L)'
;GEDIFDDNRHLFLHASPVPSYYQIHVPFFIWMSENYRQRYPSLLEAAQANRQKNVSSSASFFQTMLEIGGVETPYRNDSLSVTSALFIERPRVYLNDHNEARTLDDVGMLKEDFKMLEEKGIR
;
A
#
# COMPACT_ATOMS: atom_id res chain seq x y z
N GLY A 1 -4.87 1.94 8.81
CA GLY A 1 -5.66 1.82 10.03
C GLY A 1 -6.87 2.73 10.01
N GLU A 2 -7.97 2.24 10.55
CA GLU A 2 -9.21 3.01 10.59
C GLU A 2 -9.32 3.84 11.86
N ASP A 3 -9.16 3.20 13.02
CA ASP A 3 -9.29 3.84 14.32
C ASP A 3 -7.92 4.24 14.84
N ILE A 4 -7.62 5.52 14.78
CA ILE A 4 -6.37 6.07 15.28
C ILE A 4 -6.61 7.33 16.09
N PHE A 5 -5.67 7.62 17.00
CA PHE A 5 -5.56 8.94 17.59
C PHE A 5 -4.59 9.79 16.74
N ASP A 6 -5.08 10.91 16.24
CA ASP A 6 -4.26 11.87 15.50
C ASP A 6 -3.71 12.91 16.46
N ASP A 7 -2.39 12.88 16.67
CA ASP A 7 -1.71 13.79 17.60
C ASP A 7 -1.79 15.26 17.16
N ASN A 8 -1.85 15.51 15.84
CA ASN A 8 -1.95 16.88 15.32
C ASN A 8 -3.34 17.48 15.52
N ARG A 9 -4.38 16.64 15.45
CA ARG A 9 -5.78 17.05 15.60
C ARG A 9 -6.31 16.86 17.02
N HIS A 10 -5.57 16.14 17.88
CA HIS A 10 -5.97 15.74 19.23
C HIS A 10 -7.33 15.05 19.29
N LEU A 11 -7.60 14.17 18.34
CA LEU A 11 -8.86 13.43 18.29
C LEU A 11 -8.70 12.05 17.67
N PHE A 12 -9.65 11.17 17.94
CA PHE A 12 -9.77 9.90 17.27
C PHE A 12 -10.41 10.09 15.90
N LEU A 13 -9.82 9.43 14.90
CA LEU A 13 -10.32 9.41 13.53
C LEU A 13 -10.81 8.00 13.18
N HIS A 14 -11.97 7.96 12.52
CA HIS A 14 -12.55 6.79 11.91
C HIS A 14 -13.17 7.20 10.58
N ALA A 15 -12.81 6.54 9.48
CA ALA A 15 -13.34 6.81 8.14
C ALA A 15 -13.48 8.32 7.82
N SER A 16 -12.40 9.08 8.05
CA SER A 16 -12.43 10.53 7.90
C SER A 16 -12.48 10.94 6.42
N PRO A 17 -13.31 11.94 6.04
CA PRO A 17 -13.29 12.52 4.70
C PRO A 17 -11.94 13.19 4.36
N VAL A 18 -11.23 13.66 5.38
CA VAL A 18 -9.86 14.19 5.27
C VAL A 18 -8.93 13.26 6.03
N PRO A 19 -8.22 12.37 5.32
CA PRO A 19 -7.36 11.40 5.96
C PRO A 19 -6.16 12.08 6.63
N SER A 20 -5.65 11.45 7.68
CA SER A 20 -4.35 11.80 8.24
C SER A 20 -3.25 10.90 7.69
N TYR A 21 -1.99 11.32 7.83
CA TYR A 21 -0.84 10.47 7.55
C TYR A 21 -0.96 9.09 8.23
N TYR A 22 -1.39 9.04 9.47
CA TYR A 22 -1.50 7.80 10.25
C TYR A 22 -2.54 6.83 9.71
N GLN A 23 -3.58 7.32 9.04
CA GLN A 23 -4.61 6.45 8.43
C GLN A 23 -4.14 5.84 7.11
N ILE A 24 -3.38 6.60 6.31
CA ILE A 24 -3.02 6.18 4.96
C ILE A 24 -1.66 5.47 4.87
N HIS A 25 -0.74 5.73 5.80
CA HIS A 25 0.57 5.08 5.84
C HIS A 25 0.54 3.87 6.77
N VAL A 26 0.28 2.71 6.21
CA VAL A 26 0.21 1.45 6.95
C VAL A 26 1.37 0.53 6.59
N PRO A 27 1.88 -0.28 7.54
CA PRO A 27 2.94 -1.23 7.25
C PRO A 27 2.42 -2.34 6.32
N PHE A 28 3.23 -2.67 5.31
CA PHE A 28 3.00 -3.81 4.44
C PHE A 28 4.23 -4.70 4.46
N PHE A 29 4.12 -5.92 4.97
CA PHE A 29 5.22 -6.86 5.04
C PHE A 29 4.80 -8.25 4.58
N ILE A 30 5.75 -8.99 4.00
CA ILE A 30 5.57 -10.36 3.57
C ILE A 30 6.61 -11.22 4.28
N TRP A 31 6.15 -12.21 5.03
CA TRP A 31 7.02 -13.22 5.61
C TRP A 31 6.96 -14.51 4.76
N MET A 32 8.11 -15.07 4.45
CA MET A 32 8.24 -16.32 3.71
C MET A 32 9.08 -17.32 4.48
N SER A 33 8.59 -18.54 4.66
CA SER A 33 9.36 -19.64 5.27
C SER A 33 10.59 -19.97 4.44
N GLU A 34 11.59 -20.59 5.05
CA GLU A 34 12.81 -21.03 4.35
C GLU A 34 12.48 -21.94 3.16
N ASN A 35 11.63 -22.95 3.38
CA ASN A 35 11.20 -23.87 2.32
C ASN A 35 10.49 -23.13 1.16
N TYR A 36 9.68 -22.13 1.47
CA TYR A 36 8.98 -21.34 0.47
C TYR A 36 9.96 -20.50 -0.36
N ARG A 37 10.93 -19.86 0.28
CA ARG A 37 11.98 -19.07 -0.40
C ARG A 37 12.84 -19.92 -1.32
N GLN A 38 13.19 -21.14 -0.88
CA GLN A 38 13.96 -22.08 -1.71
C GLN A 38 13.17 -22.57 -2.91
N ARG A 39 11.86 -22.78 -2.74
CA ARG A 39 10.99 -23.26 -3.81
C ARG A 39 10.62 -22.18 -4.83
N TYR A 40 10.50 -20.93 -4.37
CA TYR A 40 10.07 -19.80 -5.18
C TYR A 40 11.01 -18.60 -5.04
N PRO A 41 12.29 -18.76 -5.42
CA PRO A 41 13.29 -17.69 -5.21
C PRO A 41 12.96 -16.41 -5.99
N SER A 42 12.35 -16.52 -7.17
CA SER A 42 11.95 -15.38 -7.99
C SER A 42 10.94 -14.45 -7.31
N LEU A 43 10.03 -14.99 -6.50
CA LEU A 43 9.08 -14.17 -5.74
C LEU A 43 9.80 -13.37 -4.64
N LEU A 44 10.79 -13.96 -3.99
CA LEU A 44 11.60 -13.28 -2.99
C LEU A 44 12.44 -12.16 -3.62
N GLU A 45 13.13 -12.46 -4.72
CA GLU A 45 13.95 -11.50 -5.47
C GLU A 45 13.11 -10.30 -5.93
N ALA A 46 11.93 -10.55 -6.51
CA ALA A 46 11.01 -9.51 -6.93
C ALA A 46 10.51 -8.68 -5.74
N ALA A 47 10.11 -9.31 -4.64
CA ALA A 47 9.68 -8.60 -3.44
C ALA A 47 10.80 -7.69 -2.88
N GLN A 48 12.05 -8.17 -2.87
CA GLN A 48 13.20 -7.39 -2.44
C GLN A 48 13.49 -6.20 -3.38
N ALA A 49 13.40 -6.42 -4.68
CA ALA A 49 13.58 -5.36 -5.69
C ALA A 49 12.49 -4.28 -5.60
N ASN A 50 11.26 -4.69 -5.25
CA ASN A 50 10.11 -3.80 -5.19
C ASN A 50 9.91 -3.10 -3.83
N ARG A 51 10.66 -3.48 -2.79
CA ARG A 51 10.44 -3.00 -1.39
C ARG A 51 10.52 -1.50 -1.20
N GLN A 52 11.20 -0.78 -2.09
CA GLN A 52 11.36 0.68 -2.04
C GLN A 52 10.38 1.41 -2.95
N LYS A 53 9.60 0.68 -3.72
CA LYS A 53 8.61 1.25 -4.62
C LYS A 53 7.35 1.66 -3.87
N ASN A 54 6.62 2.58 -4.46
CA ASN A 54 5.31 2.99 -3.95
C ASN A 54 4.29 1.87 -4.15
N VAL A 55 3.71 1.41 -3.06
CA VAL A 55 2.69 0.35 -3.06
C VAL A 55 1.38 0.92 -2.54
N SER A 56 0.30 0.68 -3.27
CA SER A 56 -1.06 0.95 -2.81
C SER A 56 -1.72 -0.37 -2.40
N SER A 57 -2.09 -0.49 -1.13
CA SER A 57 -2.67 -1.74 -0.60
C SER A 57 -3.94 -2.15 -1.34
N SER A 58 -4.78 -1.19 -1.73
CA SER A 58 -6.03 -1.44 -2.47
C SER A 58 -5.81 -2.08 -3.84
N ALA A 59 -4.71 -1.74 -4.51
CA ALA A 59 -4.38 -2.30 -5.82
C ALA A 59 -3.52 -3.56 -5.73
N SER A 60 -2.56 -3.59 -4.79
CA SER A 60 -1.48 -4.58 -4.81
C SER A 60 -1.73 -5.77 -3.90
N PHE A 61 -2.48 -5.62 -2.80
CA PHE A 61 -2.64 -6.70 -1.82
C PHE A 61 -3.25 -7.96 -2.45
N PHE A 62 -4.40 -7.83 -3.11
CA PHE A 62 -5.09 -8.96 -3.72
C PHE A 62 -4.24 -9.64 -4.78
N GLN A 63 -3.61 -8.89 -5.65
CA GLN A 63 -2.78 -9.43 -6.72
C GLN A 63 -1.54 -10.16 -6.19
N THR A 64 -0.93 -9.60 -5.14
CA THR A 64 0.19 -10.26 -4.45
C THR A 64 -0.24 -11.58 -3.81
N MET A 65 -1.43 -11.63 -3.20
CA MET A 65 -1.96 -12.87 -2.62
C MET A 65 -2.23 -13.95 -3.68
N LEU A 66 -2.77 -13.57 -4.85
CA LEU A 66 -2.96 -14.52 -5.95
C LEU A 66 -1.62 -15.10 -6.42
N GLU A 67 -0.60 -14.27 -6.57
CA GLU A 67 0.72 -14.71 -7.04
C GLU A 67 1.42 -15.61 -6.01
N ILE A 68 1.47 -15.21 -4.74
CA ILE A 68 2.05 -16.02 -3.66
C ILE A 68 1.32 -17.35 -3.51
N GLY A 69 0.01 -17.35 -3.68
CA GLY A 69 -0.81 -18.56 -3.62
C GLY A 69 -0.73 -19.44 -4.87
N GLY A 70 -0.04 -18.99 -5.93
CA GLY A 70 0.02 -19.71 -7.22
C GLY A 70 -1.35 -19.84 -7.89
N VAL A 71 -2.25 -18.86 -7.64
CA VAL A 71 -3.62 -18.91 -8.18
C VAL A 71 -3.63 -18.31 -9.59
N GLU A 72 -3.98 -19.15 -10.56
CA GLU A 72 -4.17 -18.73 -11.94
C GLU A 72 -5.65 -18.35 -12.17
N THR A 73 -5.88 -17.12 -12.60
CA THR A 73 -7.22 -16.58 -12.84
C THR A 73 -7.15 -15.44 -13.87
N PRO A 74 -8.23 -15.23 -14.68
CA PRO A 74 -8.30 -14.10 -15.61
C PRO A 74 -8.21 -12.72 -14.92
N TYR A 75 -8.41 -12.66 -13.61
CA TYR A 75 -8.36 -11.43 -12.82
C TYR A 75 -6.97 -11.14 -12.27
N ARG A 76 -6.00 -12.05 -12.42
CA ARG A 76 -4.62 -11.84 -11.99
C ARG A 76 -3.94 -10.80 -12.88
N ASN A 77 -3.27 -9.86 -12.24
CA ASN A 77 -2.50 -8.81 -12.90
C ASN A 77 -1.13 -8.67 -12.23
N ASP A 78 -0.12 -9.28 -12.83
CA ASP A 78 1.24 -9.31 -12.29
C ASP A 78 1.88 -7.91 -12.18
N SER A 79 1.41 -6.93 -12.97
CA SER A 79 1.90 -5.54 -12.86
C SER A 79 1.48 -4.84 -11.56
N LEU A 80 0.58 -5.44 -10.79
CA LEU A 80 0.12 -4.95 -9.50
C LEU A 80 0.65 -5.77 -8.31
N SER A 81 1.26 -6.94 -8.56
CA SER A 81 1.82 -7.76 -7.49
C SER A 81 3.21 -7.30 -7.10
N VAL A 82 3.45 -7.07 -5.80
CA VAL A 82 4.77 -6.67 -5.29
C VAL A 82 5.79 -7.80 -5.31
N THR A 83 5.35 -9.04 -5.50
CA THR A 83 6.22 -10.22 -5.66
C THR A 83 6.51 -10.53 -7.13
N SER A 84 6.03 -9.70 -8.05
CA SER A 84 6.27 -9.85 -9.48
C SER A 84 7.42 -8.97 -9.98
N ALA A 85 8.24 -9.52 -10.86
CA ALA A 85 9.23 -8.73 -11.60
C ALA A 85 8.58 -7.70 -12.56
N LEU A 86 7.29 -7.89 -12.88
CA LEU A 86 6.52 -6.99 -13.73
C LEU A 86 5.83 -5.86 -12.94
N PHE A 87 6.06 -5.76 -11.63
CA PHE A 87 5.42 -4.74 -10.80
C PHE A 87 5.73 -3.31 -11.28
N ILE A 88 4.67 -2.53 -11.48
CA ILE A 88 4.75 -1.14 -11.94
C ILE A 88 4.15 -0.24 -10.86
N GLU A 89 4.91 0.75 -10.41
CA GLU A 89 4.41 1.80 -9.53
C GLU A 89 3.27 2.57 -10.20
N ARG A 90 2.27 2.91 -9.39
CA ARG A 90 1.13 3.72 -9.82
C ARG A 90 0.95 4.91 -8.88
N PRO A 91 0.31 5.99 -9.36
CA PRO A 91 -0.10 7.07 -8.47
C PRO A 91 -0.92 6.53 -7.32
N ARG A 92 -0.65 7.02 -6.12
CA ARG A 92 -1.38 6.63 -4.91
C ARG A 92 -2.75 7.25 -4.94
N VAL A 93 -3.74 6.42 -4.64
CA VAL A 93 -5.11 6.85 -4.44
C VAL A 93 -5.56 6.46 -3.04
N TYR A 94 -6.35 7.32 -2.45
CA TYR A 94 -7.05 7.08 -1.20
C TYR A 94 -8.53 6.89 -1.49
N LEU A 95 -9.14 5.92 -0.85
CA LEU A 95 -10.58 5.73 -0.88
C LEU A 95 -11.18 6.54 0.27
N ASN A 96 -11.95 7.57 -0.05
CA ASN A 96 -12.59 8.40 0.95
C ASN A 96 -13.82 7.71 1.59
N ASP A 97 -14.46 8.35 2.55
CA ASP A 97 -15.64 7.86 3.25
C ASP A 97 -16.89 7.72 2.37
N HIS A 98 -16.88 8.30 1.17
CA HIS A 98 -17.92 8.14 0.13
C HIS A 98 -17.56 7.06 -0.90
N ASN A 99 -16.53 6.26 -0.68
CA ASN A 99 -16.01 5.25 -1.61
C ASN A 99 -15.54 5.82 -2.95
N GLU A 100 -15.09 7.07 -2.97
CA GLU A 100 -14.50 7.68 -4.15
C GLU A 100 -12.97 7.60 -4.08
N ALA A 101 -12.35 7.18 -5.19
CA ALA A 101 -10.90 7.20 -5.31
C ALA A 101 -10.40 8.63 -5.55
N ARG A 102 -9.53 9.13 -4.67
CA ARG A 102 -8.92 10.46 -4.76
C ARG A 102 -7.41 10.33 -4.72
N THR A 103 -6.71 11.22 -5.41
CA THR A 103 -5.27 11.34 -5.24
C THR A 103 -4.94 11.99 -3.90
N LEU A 104 -3.71 11.84 -3.42
CA LEU A 104 -3.30 12.49 -2.17
C LEU A 104 -3.41 14.02 -2.22
N ASP A 105 -3.25 14.60 -3.42
CA ASP A 105 -3.38 16.04 -3.60
C ASP A 105 -4.84 16.52 -3.56
N ASP A 106 -5.80 15.64 -3.90
CA ASP A 106 -7.22 15.97 -3.99
C ASP A 106 -8.01 15.72 -2.69
N VAL A 107 -7.44 14.99 -1.72
CA VAL A 107 -8.17 14.63 -0.49
C VAL A 107 -8.16 15.73 0.59
N GLY A 108 -7.47 16.84 0.35
CA GLY A 108 -7.46 17.98 1.27
C GLY A 108 -6.75 17.70 2.60
N MET A 109 -5.72 16.88 2.61
CA MET A 109 -4.89 16.61 3.80
C MET A 109 -4.34 17.90 4.42
N LEU A 110 -4.09 17.89 5.71
CA LEU A 110 -3.44 19.00 6.41
C LEU A 110 -1.98 19.14 5.96
N LYS A 111 -1.45 20.35 6.07
CA LYS A 111 -0.05 20.63 5.70
C LYS A 111 0.95 19.80 6.50
N GLU A 112 0.64 19.53 7.76
CA GLU A 112 1.44 18.70 8.67
C GLU A 112 1.52 17.26 8.16
N ASP A 113 0.42 16.70 7.67
CA ASP A 113 0.39 15.35 7.08
C ASP A 113 1.22 15.28 5.81
N PHE A 114 1.12 16.28 4.94
CA PHE A 114 1.97 16.35 3.73
C PHE A 114 3.44 16.42 4.08
N LYS A 115 3.80 17.22 5.07
CA LYS A 115 5.19 17.31 5.57
C LYS A 115 5.70 15.96 6.05
N MET A 116 4.88 15.21 6.79
CA MET A 116 5.23 13.85 7.23
C MET A 116 5.44 12.89 6.07
N LEU A 117 4.60 12.96 5.03
CA LEU A 117 4.76 12.15 3.81
C LEU A 117 6.09 12.47 3.09
N GLU A 118 6.43 13.75 2.97
CA GLU A 118 7.68 14.20 2.35
C GLU A 118 8.91 13.74 3.15
N GLU A 119 8.91 13.92 4.47
CA GLU A 119 9.98 13.49 5.37
C GLU A 119 10.23 11.97 5.31
N LYS A 120 9.20 11.19 5.00
CA LYS A 120 9.28 9.72 4.84
C LYS A 120 9.58 9.28 3.42
N GLY A 121 9.73 10.22 2.47
CA GLY A 121 9.95 9.90 1.07
C GLY A 121 8.78 9.19 0.40
N ILE A 122 7.56 9.46 0.87
CA ILE A 122 6.32 8.81 0.41
C ILE A 122 5.62 9.67 -0.66
N ARG A 123 5.99 10.91 -0.79
CA ARG A 123 5.47 11.85 -1.79
C ARG A 123 6.59 12.36 -2.67
#